data_9fdbe63c21721d1d0bdb99cc0b80c05e
#
_entry.id   9fdbe63c21721d1d0bdb99cc0b80c05e
#
_cell.length_a   1.000
_cell.length_b   1.000
_cell.length_c   1.000
_cell.angle_alpha   90.00
_cell.angle_beta   90.00
_cell.angle_gamma   90.00
#
_symmetry.space_group_name_H-M   'P 1'
#
loop_
_entity.id
_entity.type
_entity.pdbx_description
1 polymer ?
#
loop_
_entity_poly.entity_id
_entity_poly.type
_entity_poly.pdbx_seq_one_letter_code
_entity_poly.pdbx_strand_id
1 'polypeptide(L)'
;MISIGVAAEEYRFDEMTYTKEATTFRLFAPNNAKCYVRVGKKRVKMTKAGDCLWTATVKGDLKGQPYVFNAGHGDTPGVFAKAVGVNGKQAYVIDLRDTDPEQWDSDKRPALKSPADLVVYEMHHRDFSIARKGAKYPGKFLALTEPWAIKHLKDLGVNAVHILPSYDFGSVDETHLEDNKYNWGYDPVNYNVPEGSYSTDPYRPEVRIREFKQMVQALHQAGIRVILDVVYNHTYDIDHSNFQLTYPDYFYRKNADGTYSNGSGCGNETASDKPMMRRFMTESVKYWINEYHIDGLRFDLMGVHDIETMNQIRRAVDEIDPSIFIYGEGWSAGSCAYPSDKLGIKANIPQMPRIAAFSDEIRDALRGPFDNDTKPGILGGVTDMEESLKFGIVGCIRHPQVDMSRVNYSKQPWAVEPTQMMSYVSCHDDMCLVDRLKASIPGITQDELIRLDLLAQTAVFTSQGVPFLLSGEELLRDKKGVHNSFESPDSINHLDWQNKLRYPQVFEYYKNLIRLRRSLPHFRLSSAELVRKNLVFLDAPKGVVAYRIKTDDGSSVVVVLNTTHEPQQVSIPDGRYLVVCASGVIDLKGIDTIQGNQAKVAPQTAMILRD
;
A
#
# COMPACT_ATOMS: atom_id res chain seq x y z
N MET A 1 -15.28 8.12 38.29
CA MET A 1 -14.53 7.37 37.26
C MET A 1 -14.28 8.28 36.08
N ILE A 2 -13.02 8.65 35.81
CA ILE A 2 -12.65 9.28 34.53
C ILE A 2 -12.98 8.21 33.47
N SER A 3 -13.78 8.56 32.48
CA SER A 3 -14.10 7.61 31.42
C SER A 3 -12.83 7.25 30.65
N ILE A 4 -12.71 6.02 30.15
CA ILE A 4 -11.59 5.61 29.29
C ILE A 4 -11.45 6.56 28.10
N GLY A 5 -12.54 7.18 27.61
CA GLY A 5 -12.54 8.19 26.57
C GLY A 5 -11.71 9.41 26.92
N VAL A 6 -11.86 9.97 28.13
CA VAL A 6 -11.05 11.13 28.59
C VAL A 6 -9.58 10.75 28.74
N ALA A 7 -9.30 9.56 29.30
CA ALA A 7 -7.92 9.06 29.42
C ALA A 7 -7.26 8.88 28.03
N ALA A 8 -8.04 8.42 27.03
CA ALA A 8 -7.55 8.25 25.67
C ALA A 8 -7.21 9.58 24.98
N GLU A 9 -7.94 10.64 25.23
CA GLU A 9 -7.67 11.97 24.61
C GLU A 9 -6.31 12.53 25.03
N GLU A 10 -5.88 12.22 26.24
CA GLU A 10 -4.63 12.76 26.83
C GLU A 10 -3.43 11.82 26.68
N TYR A 11 -3.65 10.52 26.50
CA TYR A 11 -2.59 9.53 26.50
C TYR A 11 -1.77 9.53 25.21
N ARG A 12 -0.44 9.54 25.33
CA ARG A 12 0.53 9.63 24.22
C ARG A 12 1.27 8.33 23.92
N PHE A 13 1.00 7.25 24.63
CA PHE A 13 1.71 5.97 24.53
C PHE A 13 3.24 6.11 24.72
N ASP A 14 3.67 6.99 25.60
CA ASP A 14 5.06 7.14 26.03
C ASP A 14 5.41 6.07 27.09
N GLU A 15 5.32 4.81 26.71
CA GLU A 15 5.49 3.66 27.60
C GLU A 15 6.89 3.58 28.21
N MET A 16 7.91 4.10 27.54
CA MET A 16 9.28 4.19 28.03
C MET A 16 9.86 5.57 27.68
N THR A 17 10.29 6.30 28.70
CA THR A 17 10.99 7.57 28.54
C THR A 17 12.35 7.47 29.23
N TYR A 18 13.41 7.55 28.46
CA TYR A 18 14.79 7.40 28.92
C TYR A 18 15.49 8.74 29.12
N THR A 19 16.22 8.82 30.24
CA THR A 19 17.34 9.75 30.43
C THR A 19 18.51 8.99 31.09
N LYS A 20 19.71 9.59 31.11
CA LYS A 20 20.87 8.96 31.78
C LYS A 20 20.67 8.79 33.30
N GLU A 21 19.86 9.66 33.88
CA GLU A 21 19.60 9.66 35.32
C GLU A 21 18.53 8.69 35.74
N ALA A 22 17.54 8.46 34.86
CA ALA A 22 16.41 7.58 35.17
C ALA A 22 15.63 7.22 33.90
N THR A 23 14.93 6.09 33.96
CA THR A 23 13.94 5.69 32.94
C THR A 23 12.56 5.61 33.62
N THR A 24 11.58 6.27 33.01
CA THR A 24 10.18 6.20 33.44
C THR A 24 9.39 5.29 32.51
N PHE A 25 8.70 4.34 33.11
CA PHE A 25 7.82 3.38 32.43
C PHE A 25 6.37 3.73 32.74
N ARG A 26 5.51 3.65 31.73
CA ARG A 26 4.05 3.88 31.84
C ARG A 26 3.30 2.79 31.12
N LEU A 27 2.17 2.38 31.68
CA LEU A 27 1.32 1.37 31.06
C LEU A 27 -0.14 1.73 31.23
N PHE A 28 -0.90 1.68 30.14
CA PHE A 28 -2.35 1.76 30.18
C PHE A 28 -2.91 0.38 30.52
N ALA A 29 -3.40 0.22 31.75
CA ALA A 29 -3.98 -1.03 32.24
C ALA A 29 -5.08 -0.72 33.26
N PRO A 30 -6.25 -0.22 32.80
CA PRO A 30 -7.37 0.07 33.69
C PRO A 30 -7.89 -1.19 34.36
N ASN A 31 -8.50 -1.05 35.53
CA ASN A 31 -9.10 -2.13 36.33
C ASN A 31 -8.12 -3.16 36.88
N ASN A 32 -6.82 -3.01 36.67
CA ASN A 32 -5.85 -3.93 37.25
C ASN A 32 -5.60 -3.63 38.73
N ALA A 33 -5.36 -4.71 39.51
CA ALA A 33 -5.01 -4.60 40.92
C ALA A 33 -3.51 -4.34 41.13
N LYS A 34 -2.67 -4.82 40.20
CA LYS A 34 -1.20 -4.75 40.27
C LYS A 34 -0.61 -4.73 38.89
N CYS A 35 0.40 -3.88 38.70
CA CYS A 35 1.25 -3.90 37.50
C CYS A 35 2.72 -3.87 37.92
N TYR A 36 3.55 -4.51 37.11
CA TYR A 36 5.00 -4.56 37.30
C TYR A 36 5.70 -4.23 36.00
N VAL A 37 6.90 -3.67 36.09
CA VAL A 37 7.89 -3.63 35.02
C VAL A 37 9.13 -4.41 35.50
N ARG A 38 9.65 -5.28 34.66
CA ARG A 38 10.93 -5.94 34.90
C ARG A 38 11.95 -5.35 33.93
N VAL A 39 13.03 -4.78 34.49
CA VAL A 39 14.13 -4.18 33.72
C VAL A 39 15.41 -4.98 34.01
N GLY A 40 15.93 -5.66 33.01
CA GLY A 40 16.96 -6.67 33.21
C GLY A 40 16.49 -7.73 34.19
N LYS A 41 17.18 -7.86 35.33
CA LYS A 41 16.81 -8.80 36.40
C LYS A 41 15.92 -8.19 37.50
N LYS A 42 15.74 -6.87 37.49
CA LYS A 42 15.04 -6.15 38.55
C LYS A 42 13.55 -6.01 38.24
N ARG A 43 12.71 -6.56 39.11
CA ARG A 43 11.26 -6.39 39.08
C ARG A 43 10.85 -5.19 39.92
N VAL A 44 10.13 -4.27 39.35
CA VAL A 44 9.67 -3.02 39.98
C VAL A 44 8.15 -2.99 39.99
N LYS A 45 7.53 -2.81 41.16
CA LYS A 45 6.10 -2.59 41.28
C LYS A 45 5.76 -1.20 40.76
N MET A 46 4.78 -1.13 39.86
CA MET A 46 4.26 0.15 39.37
C MET A 46 3.23 0.74 40.33
N THR A 47 3.11 2.06 40.30
CA THR A 47 2.15 2.83 41.08
C THR A 47 1.06 3.37 40.16
N LYS A 48 -0.19 3.40 40.61
CA LYS A 48 -1.27 4.04 39.86
C LYS A 48 -1.01 5.53 39.71
N ALA A 49 -1.14 6.01 38.48
CA ALA A 49 -1.11 7.43 38.13
C ALA A 49 -2.48 7.82 37.51
N GLY A 50 -3.53 7.76 38.33
CA GLY A 50 -4.92 7.88 37.89
C GLY A 50 -5.61 6.51 37.71
N ASP A 51 -6.83 6.51 37.18
CA ASP A 51 -7.66 5.31 37.11
C ASP A 51 -7.20 4.29 36.05
N CYS A 52 -6.54 4.75 34.99
CA CYS A 52 -6.19 3.92 33.82
C CYS A 52 -4.70 3.69 33.65
N LEU A 53 -3.84 4.46 34.32
CA LEU A 53 -2.40 4.46 34.08
C LEU A 53 -1.62 3.93 35.29
N TRP A 54 -0.54 3.25 34.97
CA TRP A 54 0.47 2.81 35.90
C TRP A 54 1.83 3.40 35.53
N THR A 55 2.65 3.75 36.51
CA THR A 55 3.96 4.36 36.31
C THR A 55 5.00 3.78 37.26
N ALA A 56 6.24 3.72 36.80
CA ALA A 56 7.40 3.43 37.63
C ALA A 56 8.61 4.17 37.08
N THR A 57 9.42 4.76 37.98
CA THR A 57 10.69 5.38 37.60
C THR A 57 11.85 4.61 38.23
N VAL A 58 12.80 4.20 37.42
CA VAL A 58 13.98 3.47 37.83
C VAL A 58 15.21 4.35 37.60
N LYS A 59 15.94 4.66 38.69
CA LYS A 59 17.14 5.50 38.68
C LYS A 59 18.33 4.79 38.04
N GLY A 60 19.19 5.56 37.42
CA GLY A 60 20.42 5.13 36.76
C GLY A 60 20.28 5.05 35.24
N ASP A 61 21.42 4.89 34.57
CA ASP A 61 21.49 4.72 33.12
C ASP A 61 21.11 3.28 32.74
N LEU A 62 19.92 3.12 32.20
CA LEU A 62 19.37 1.82 31.80
C LEU A 62 19.45 1.58 30.30
N LYS A 63 20.12 2.43 29.52
CA LYS A 63 20.21 2.27 28.07
C LYS A 63 20.71 0.87 27.70
N GLY A 64 20.00 0.23 26.77
CA GLY A 64 20.31 -1.12 26.30
C GLY A 64 19.79 -2.27 27.20
N GLN A 65 19.14 -1.96 28.33
CA GLN A 65 18.54 -2.99 29.17
C GLN A 65 17.19 -3.48 28.56
N PRO A 66 16.96 -4.79 28.53
CA PRO A 66 15.66 -5.33 28.17
C PRO A 66 14.64 -5.05 29.27
N TYR A 67 13.39 -4.83 28.86
CA TYR A 67 12.29 -4.73 29.82
C TYR A 67 11.01 -5.39 29.29
N VAL A 68 10.14 -5.77 30.23
CA VAL A 68 8.77 -6.21 29.98
C VAL A 68 7.84 -5.68 31.07
N PHE A 69 6.61 -5.42 30.69
CA PHE A 69 5.51 -5.17 31.63
C PHE A 69 4.80 -6.47 31.99
N ASN A 70 4.14 -6.48 33.14
CA ASN A 70 3.22 -7.55 33.53
C ASN A 70 2.04 -6.95 34.27
N ALA A 71 0.89 -6.99 33.63
CA ALA A 71 -0.40 -6.51 34.15
C ALA A 71 -1.24 -7.65 34.75
N GLY A 72 -0.63 -8.81 35.07
CA GLY A 72 -1.30 -9.97 35.62
C GLY A 72 -1.74 -11.01 34.58
N HIS A 73 -1.46 -10.78 33.29
CA HIS A 73 -1.89 -11.63 32.17
C HIS A 73 -0.71 -12.26 31.41
N GLY A 74 0.51 -12.04 31.86
CA GLY A 74 1.75 -12.47 31.21
C GLY A 74 2.71 -11.31 30.97
N ASP A 75 3.94 -11.64 30.61
CA ASP A 75 4.95 -10.66 30.23
C ASP A 75 4.71 -10.15 28.81
N THR A 76 4.80 -8.83 28.63
CA THR A 76 4.62 -8.15 27.33
C THR A 76 5.63 -7.00 27.18
N PRO A 77 6.15 -6.73 25.97
CA PRO A 77 6.94 -5.53 25.72
C PRO A 77 6.15 -4.22 25.83
N GLY A 78 4.84 -4.30 26.05
CA GLY A 78 3.90 -3.20 25.99
C GLY A 78 3.20 -3.14 24.63
N VAL A 79 2.18 -2.28 24.51
CA VAL A 79 1.43 -2.13 23.26
C VAL A 79 2.14 -1.19 22.28
N PHE A 80 3.03 -0.34 22.78
CA PHE A 80 3.72 0.69 22.01
C PHE A 80 5.25 0.63 22.17
N ALA A 81 5.81 -0.57 22.19
CA ALA A 81 7.26 -0.72 22.20
C ALA A 81 7.87 -0.07 20.97
N LYS A 82 8.97 0.68 21.16
CA LYS A 82 9.70 1.38 20.10
C LYS A 82 11.00 0.67 19.70
N ALA A 83 11.44 -0.27 20.50
CA ALA A 83 12.60 -1.11 20.27
C ALA A 83 12.37 -2.46 20.88
N VAL A 84 12.56 -3.53 20.12
CA VAL A 84 12.44 -4.91 20.58
C VAL A 84 13.64 -5.73 20.16
N GLY A 85 13.93 -6.77 20.92
CA GLY A 85 14.91 -7.77 20.55
C GLY A 85 14.33 -8.83 19.60
N VAL A 86 15.10 -9.88 19.39
CA VAL A 86 14.76 -11.00 18.51
C VAL A 86 13.37 -11.57 18.82
N ASN A 87 12.59 -11.83 17.77
CA ASN A 87 11.21 -12.30 17.84
C ASN A 87 10.24 -11.40 18.63
N GLY A 88 10.59 -10.13 18.85
CA GLY A 88 9.69 -9.13 19.44
C GLY A 88 9.22 -9.37 20.87
N LYS A 89 9.86 -10.28 21.64
CA LYS A 89 9.35 -10.71 22.96
C LYS A 89 9.70 -9.77 24.10
N GLN A 90 10.76 -9.00 23.96
CA GLN A 90 11.23 -8.03 24.96
C GLN A 90 11.46 -6.68 24.32
N ALA A 91 10.99 -5.63 24.98
CA ALA A 91 11.36 -4.27 24.63
C ALA A 91 12.72 -3.91 25.24
N TYR A 92 13.34 -2.85 24.72
CA TYR A 92 14.63 -2.35 25.19
C TYR A 92 14.57 -0.87 25.49
N VAL A 93 15.27 -0.47 26.53
CA VAL A 93 15.49 0.96 26.84
C VAL A 93 16.42 1.53 25.78
N ILE A 94 15.95 2.51 25.04
CA ILE A 94 16.66 3.09 23.90
C ILE A 94 16.56 4.62 23.91
N ASP A 95 17.61 5.29 23.42
CA ASP A 95 17.54 6.63 22.90
C ASP A 95 17.49 6.54 21.37
N LEU A 96 16.34 6.87 20.76
CA LEU A 96 16.13 6.72 19.32
C LEU A 96 17.11 7.57 18.49
N ARG A 97 17.65 8.66 19.05
CA ARG A 97 18.66 9.50 18.39
C ARG A 97 19.95 8.73 18.09
N ASP A 98 20.27 7.71 18.89
CA ASP A 98 21.42 6.84 18.64
C ASP A 98 21.26 5.96 17.37
N THR A 99 20.04 5.89 16.84
CA THR A 99 19.70 5.12 15.63
C THR A 99 19.66 5.97 14.36
N ASP A 100 19.80 7.28 14.48
CA ASP A 100 19.73 8.17 13.34
C ASP A 100 20.95 7.98 12.42
N PRO A 101 20.74 7.82 11.11
CA PRO A 101 21.84 7.87 10.15
C PRO A 101 22.44 9.26 10.10
N GLU A 102 23.66 9.36 9.56
CA GLU A 102 24.27 10.65 9.31
C GLU A 102 23.36 11.56 8.48
N GLN A 103 23.20 12.83 8.91
CA GLN A 103 22.33 13.84 8.29
C GLN A 103 20.83 13.50 8.33
N TRP A 104 20.38 12.65 9.24
CA TRP A 104 18.96 12.32 9.38
C TRP A 104 18.07 13.53 9.66
N ASP A 105 18.53 14.47 10.51
CA ASP A 105 17.80 15.71 10.82
C ASP A 105 17.57 16.61 9.60
N SER A 106 18.39 16.46 8.56
CA SER A 106 18.28 17.22 7.31
C SER A 106 17.56 16.45 6.19
N ASP A 107 17.15 15.23 6.47
CA ASP A 107 16.37 14.43 5.51
C ASP A 107 15.05 15.14 5.15
N LYS A 108 14.73 15.16 3.87
CA LYS A 108 13.54 15.88 3.37
C LYS A 108 12.67 14.94 2.53
N ARG A 109 11.40 14.92 2.89
CA ARG A 109 10.35 14.29 2.10
C ARG A 109 10.35 14.87 0.69
N PRO A 110 10.38 14.03 -0.37
CA PRO A 110 10.25 14.50 -1.74
C PRO A 110 8.95 15.30 -1.94
N ALA A 111 9.04 16.44 -2.61
CA ALA A 111 7.88 17.31 -2.83
C ALA A 111 6.78 16.61 -3.64
N LEU A 112 5.53 16.86 -3.29
CA LEU A 112 4.35 16.35 -3.99
C LEU A 112 3.31 17.47 -4.07
N LYS A 113 2.91 17.85 -5.29
CA LYS A 113 1.91 18.89 -5.51
C LYS A 113 0.49 18.34 -5.41
N SER A 114 0.27 17.14 -5.92
CA SER A 114 -1.01 16.46 -5.93
C SER A 114 -0.80 14.95 -5.83
N PRO A 115 -1.69 14.20 -5.17
CA PRO A 115 -1.67 12.73 -5.24
C PRO A 115 -1.75 12.18 -6.67
N ALA A 116 -2.32 12.93 -7.62
CA ALA A 116 -2.34 12.56 -9.03
C ALA A 116 -0.94 12.45 -9.67
N ASP A 117 0.07 13.07 -9.06
CA ASP A 117 1.47 13.00 -9.51
C ASP A 117 2.21 11.74 -9.02
N LEU A 118 1.60 10.97 -8.14
CA LEU A 118 2.18 9.72 -7.64
C LEU A 118 2.15 8.62 -8.72
N VAL A 119 3.21 7.84 -8.73
CA VAL A 119 3.31 6.53 -9.38
C VAL A 119 3.80 5.57 -8.32
N VAL A 120 2.89 4.76 -7.81
CA VAL A 120 3.16 3.88 -6.66
C VAL A 120 3.65 2.52 -7.14
N TYR A 121 4.77 2.07 -6.58
CA TYR A 121 5.40 0.78 -6.85
C TYR A 121 5.36 -0.08 -5.59
N GLU A 122 4.50 -1.11 -5.59
CA GLU A 122 4.36 -2.03 -4.47
C GLU A 122 5.48 -3.07 -4.48
N MET A 123 6.13 -3.27 -3.34
CA MET A 123 7.21 -4.25 -3.26
C MET A 123 7.33 -4.91 -1.88
N HIS A 124 7.91 -6.11 -1.91
CA HIS A 124 8.36 -6.86 -0.73
C HIS A 124 9.89 -6.93 -0.76
N HIS A 125 10.55 -6.80 0.40
CA HIS A 125 12.01 -6.74 0.47
C HIS A 125 12.70 -7.98 -0.10
N ARG A 126 12.16 -9.18 0.17
CA ARG A 126 12.71 -10.42 -0.37
C ARG A 126 12.43 -10.57 -1.85
N ASP A 127 11.19 -10.37 -2.29
CA ASP A 127 10.80 -10.48 -3.70
C ASP A 127 11.73 -9.67 -4.59
N PHE A 128 11.94 -8.41 -4.19
CA PHE A 128 12.69 -7.44 -4.98
C PHE A 128 14.17 -7.79 -5.10
N SER A 129 14.81 -8.26 -4.03
CA SER A 129 16.26 -8.31 -3.97
C SER A 129 16.89 -9.70 -3.78
N ILE A 130 16.11 -10.71 -3.31
CA ILE A 130 16.69 -12.00 -2.91
C ILE A 130 17.37 -12.73 -4.08
N ALA A 131 16.81 -12.65 -5.28
CA ALA A 131 17.36 -13.28 -6.48
C ALA A 131 18.25 -12.34 -7.31
N ARG A 132 18.50 -11.11 -6.84
CA ARG A 132 19.31 -10.14 -7.58
C ARG A 132 20.80 -10.51 -7.47
N LYS A 133 21.35 -10.99 -8.56
CA LYS A 133 22.77 -11.37 -8.61
C LYS A 133 23.67 -10.16 -8.33
N GLY A 134 24.55 -10.31 -7.37
CA GLY A 134 25.48 -9.26 -6.94
C GLY A 134 24.90 -8.28 -5.91
N ALA A 135 23.68 -8.50 -5.41
CA ALA A 135 23.16 -7.73 -4.28
C ALA A 135 23.98 -8.01 -3.02
N LYS A 136 24.35 -6.96 -2.32
CA LYS A 136 25.11 -7.04 -1.06
C LYS A 136 24.22 -7.42 0.12
N TYR A 137 22.96 -6.95 0.10
CA TYR A 137 21.99 -7.13 1.17
C TYR A 137 20.69 -7.76 0.67
N PRO A 138 20.73 -8.97 0.06
CA PRO A 138 19.54 -9.58 -0.52
C PRO A 138 18.47 -9.85 0.56
N GLY A 139 17.23 -9.44 0.29
CA GLY A 139 16.09 -9.62 1.21
C GLY A 139 16.07 -8.68 2.42
N LYS A 140 16.91 -7.66 2.47
CA LYS A 140 17.04 -6.75 3.62
C LYS A 140 16.62 -5.31 3.29
N PHE A 141 16.35 -4.50 4.32
CA PHE A 141 16.10 -3.07 4.16
C PHE A 141 17.20 -2.37 3.35
N LEU A 142 18.45 -2.71 3.64
CA LEU A 142 19.62 -2.09 3.01
C LEU A 142 19.75 -2.39 1.51
N ALA A 143 19.04 -3.39 0.97
CA ALA A 143 19.01 -3.62 -0.48
C ALA A 143 18.51 -2.38 -1.24
N LEU A 144 17.59 -1.61 -0.67
CA LEU A 144 17.07 -0.38 -1.26
C LEU A 144 18.00 0.82 -1.12
N THR A 145 19.13 0.68 -0.46
CA THR A 145 20.23 1.67 -0.44
C THR A 145 21.26 1.42 -1.52
N GLU A 146 21.23 0.25 -2.15
CA GLU A 146 22.22 -0.14 -3.15
C GLU A 146 22.00 0.59 -4.48
N PRO A 147 23.08 0.99 -5.19
CA PRO A 147 22.98 1.76 -6.43
C PRO A 147 22.13 1.09 -7.51
N TRP A 148 22.16 -0.24 -7.62
CA TRP A 148 21.40 -0.98 -8.62
C TRP A 148 19.88 -0.85 -8.39
N ALA A 149 19.45 -0.87 -7.12
CA ALA A 149 18.04 -0.76 -6.76
C ALA A 149 17.53 0.67 -7.02
N ILE A 150 18.26 1.65 -6.54
CA ILE A 150 17.96 3.08 -6.78
C ILE A 150 17.92 3.37 -8.28
N LYS A 151 18.90 2.86 -9.04
CA LYS A 151 18.94 3.03 -10.50
C LYS A 151 17.70 2.43 -11.18
N HIS A 152 17.32 1.21 -10.80
CA HIS A 152 16.14 0.56 -11.38
C HIS A 152 14.86 1.37 -11.16
N LEU A 153 14.61 1.82 -9.93
CA LEU A 153 13.43 2.61 -9.58
C LEU A 153 13.41 3.96 -10.32
N LYS A 154 14.55 4.63 -10.40
CA LYS A 154 14.68 5.90 -11.14
C LYS A 154 14.52 5.73 -12.64
N ASP A 155 15.11 4.69 -13.22
CA ASP A 155 14.99 4.39 -14.65
C ASP A 155 13.53 4.07 -15.02
N LEU A 156 12.84 3.31 -14.18
CA LEU A 156 11.42 3.00 -14.36
C LEU A 156 10.56 4.26 -14.25
N GLY A 157 10.94 5.21 -13.40
CA GLY A 157 10.28 6.50 -13.25
C GLY A 157 9.23 6.57 -12.14
N VAL A 158 9.15 5.56 -11.27
CA VAL A 158 8.29 5.57 -10.08
C VAL A 158 8.80 6.61 -9.07
N ASN A 159 7.89 7.21 -8.32
CA ASN A 159 8.22 8.25 -7.33
C ASN A 159 7.68 7.96 -5.94
N ALA A 160 7.08 6.79 -5.74
CA ALA A 160 6.69 6.28 -4.44
C ALA A 160 6.83 4.77 -4.40
N VAL A 161 7.40 4.24 -3.33
CA VAL A 161 7.48 2.80 -3.06
C VAL A 161 6.54 2.49 -1.91
N HIS A 162 5.55 1.63 -2.16
CA HIS A 162 4.72 1.01 -1.13
C HIS A 162 5.41 -0.30 -0.72
N ILE A 163 5.97 -0.32 0.47
CA ILE A 163 6.59 -1.52 1.02
C ILE A 163 5.56 -2.35 1.79
N LEU A 164 5.49 -3.67 1.52
CA LEU A 164 4.65 -4.59 2.28
C LEU A 164 5.00 -4.50 3.77
N PRO A 165 4.16 -5.06 4.68
CA PRO A 165 4.35 -4.86 6.11
C PRO A 165 5.80 -5.02 6.55
N SER A 166 6.35 -3.98 7.13
CA SER A 166 7.77 -3.87 7.48
C SER A 166 7.99 -3.62 8.97
N TYR A 167 6.92 -3.67 9.77
CA TYR A 167 7.03 -3.74 11.22
C TYR A 167 6.99 -5.18 11.72
N ASP A 168 7.35 -5.39 12.96
CA ASP A 168 7.57 -6.69 13.59
C ASP A 168 6.34 -7.61 13.48
N PHE A 169 6.50 -8.74 12.81
CA PHE A 169 5.46 -9.74 12.59
C PHE A 169 5.90 -11.14 13.06
N GLY A 170 4.93 -12.03 13.32
CA GLY A 170 5.15 -13.27 14.03
C GLY A 170 5.52 -14.50 13.19
N SER A 171 5.33 -14.44 11.86
CA SER A 171 5.41 -15.65 11.02
C SER A 171 6.83 -16.10 10.66
N VAL A 172 7.85 -15.29 10.94
CA VAL A 172 9.26 -15.62 10.69
C VAL A 172 10.01 -15.67 12.01
N ASP A 173 10.63 -16.83 12.30
CA ASP A 173 11.51 -16.97 13.46
C ASP A 173 12.85 -16.30 13.16
N GLU A 174 13.11 -15.16 13.80
CA GLU A 174 14.33 -14.39 13.63
C GLU A 174 15.58 -15.09 14.17
N THR A 175 15.41 -16.16 14.97
CA THR A 175 16.53 -16.99 15.47
C THR A 175 16.98 -18.06 14.48
N HIS A 176 16.20 -18.28 13.40
CA HIS A 176 16.45 -19.30 12.38
C HIS A 176 16.30 -18.71 10.96
N LEU A 177 16.94 -17.58 10.71
CA LEU A 177 16.87 -16.91 9.39
C LEU A 177 17.47 -17.74 8.25
N GLU A 178 18.34 -18.70 8.57
CA GLU A 178 18.91 -19.69 7.63
C GLU A 178 17.85 -20.61 7.01
N ASP A 179 16.70 -20.77 7.63
CA ASP A 179 15.57 -21.55 7.08
C ASP A 179 14.94 -20.86 5.86
N ASN A 180 15.25 -19.59 5.62
CA ASN A 180 14.74 -18.78 4.51
C ASN A 180 13.23 -18.77 4.42
N LYS A 181 12.53 -18.80 5.56
CA LYS A 181 11.09 -18.75 5.62
C LYS A 181 10.59 -17.41 5.06
N TYR A 182 9.66 -17.50 4.13
CA TYR A 182 9.03 -16.35 3.51
C TYR A 182 7.68 -16.05 4.16
N ASN A 183 7.34 -14.79 4.31
CA ASN A 183 5.98 -14.33 4.60
C ASN A 183 5.81 -12.90 4.10
N TRP A 184 4.58 -12.53 3.70
CA TRP A 184 4.28 -11.14 3.34
C TRP A 184 4.35 -10.17 4.53
N GLY A 185 4.15 -10.68 5.77
CA GLY A 185 4.23 -9.89 6.98
C GLY A 185 2.90 -9.37 7.53
N TYR A 186 1.76 -9.86 7.05
CA TYR A 186 0.43 -9.46 7.55
C TYR A 186 0.05 -10.16 8.88
N ASP A 187 1.02 -10.37 9.73
CA ASP A 187 0.89 -11.04 11.04
C ASP A 187 1.46 -10.16 12.16
N PRO A 188 0.89 -8.96 12.43
CA PRO A 188 1.50 -7.96 13.30
C PRO A 188 1.61 -8.42 14.76
N VAL A 189 2.78 -8.17 15.34
CA VAL A 189 3.10 -8.40 16.76
C VAL A 189 3.42 -7.07 17.45
N ASN A 190 4.43 -6.33 16.99
CA ASN A 190 4.80 -5.02 17.50
C ASN A 190 4.69 -3.96 16.39
N TYR A 191 3.64 -3.15 16.43
CA TYR A 191 3.28 -2.21 15.37
C TYR A 191 4.25 -1.04 15.16
N ASN A 192 5.12 -0.74 16.13
CA ASN A 192 5.94 0.46 16.11
C ASN A 192 7.44 0.17 16.07
N VAL A 193 7.80 -1.01 15.60
CA VAL A 193 9.18 -1.49 15.48
C VAL A 193 9.39 -2.09 14.10
N PRO A 194 10.46 -1.75 13.37
CA PRO A 194 10.81 -2.41 12.12
C PRO A 194 11.07 -3.91 12.28
N GLU A 195 10.71 -4.70 11.27
CA GLU A 195 10.87 -6.16 11.24
C GLU A 195 12.34 -6.57 11.31
N GLY A 196 12.65 -7.49 12.20
CA GLY A 196 14.02 -7.92 12.43
C GLY A 196 14.59 -8.82 11.33
N SER A 197 13.75 -9.63 10.67
CA SER A 197 14.21 -10.49 9.57
C SER A 197 14.70 -9.71 8.36
N TYR A 198 14.30 -8.44 8.22
CA TYR A 198 14.78 -7.53 7.18
C TYR A 198 16.01 -6.72 7.60
N SER A 199 16.45 -6.82 8.85
CA SER A 199 17.71 -6.21 9.31
C SER A 199 18.89 -7.17 9.15
N THR A 200 20.09 -6.63 9.24
CA THR A 200 21.32 -7.45 9.22
C THR A 200 21.61 -8.13 10.55
N ASP A 201 20.99 -7.66 11.64
CA ASP A 201 21.13 -8.25 12.98
C ASP A 201 19.82 -8.07 13.78
N PRO A 202 18.97 -9.10 13.85
CA PRO A 202 17.71 -9.03 14.59
C PRO A 202 17.87 -9.04 16.12
N TYR A 203 19.05 -9.45 16.62
CA TYR A 203 19.31 -9.49 18.07
C TYR A 203 19.57 -8.11 18.68
N ARG A 204 20.01 -7.16 17.84
CA ARG A 204 20.32 -5.79 18.27
C ARG A 204 19.21 -4.83 17.86
N PRO A 205 18.40 -4.35 18.81
CA PRO A 205 17.22 -3.51 18.51
C PRO A 205 17.52 -2.26 17.68
N GLU A 206 18.67 -1.61 17.94
CA GLU A 206 19.08 -0.39 17.23
C GLU A 206 19.40 -0.63 15.75
N VAL A 207 19.77 -1.86 15.36
CA VAL A 207 20.18 -2.16 13.98
C VAL A 207 18.97 -2.11 13.05
N ARG A 208 17.85 -2.77 13.39
CA ARG A 208 16.65 -2.74 12.56
C ARG A 208 16.10 -1.33 12.39
N ILE A 209 16.17 -0.51 13.43
CA ILE A 209 15.69 0.87 13.41
C ILE A 209 16.57 1.73 12.50
N ARG A 210 17.89 1.66 12.67
CA ARG A 210 18.85 2.42 11.86
C ARG A 210 18.76 2.04 10.39
N GLU A 211 18.72 0.76 10.07
CA GLU A 211 18.69 0.28 8.69
C GLU A 211 17.40 0.68 7.97
N PHE A 212 16.26 0.68 8.67
CA PHE A 212 15.01 1.20 8.12
C PHE A 212 15.12 2.71 7.80
N LYS A 213 15.68 3.51 8.72
CA LYS A 213 15.94 4.94 8.49
C LYS A 213 16.88 5.16 7.31
N GLN A 214 17.94 4.36 7.18
CA GLN A 214 18.88 4.43 6.05
C GLN A 214 18.19 4.14 4.72
N MET A 215 17.29 3.18 4.69
CA MET A 215 16.47 2.87 3.52
C MET A 215 15.60 4.07 3.12
N VAL A 216 14.87 4.64 4.06
CA VAL A 216 14.01 5.82 3.81
C VAL A 216 14.85 7.00 3.28
N GLN A 217 15.97 7.29 3.94
CA GLN A 217 16.87 8.38 3.53
C GLN A 217 17.41 8.18 2.11
N ALA A 218 17.82 6.97 1.75
CA ALA A 218 18.31 6.67 0.41
C ALA A 218 17.23 6.86 -0.66
N LEU A 219 15.99 6.45 -0.38
CA LEU A 219 14.87 6.65 -1.28
C LEU A 219 14.51 8.15 -1.41
N HIS A 220 14.50 8.89 -0.31
CA HIS A 220 14.28 10.34 -0.34
C HIS A 220 15.34 11.08 -1.18
N GLN A 221 16.61 10.73 -1.02
CA GLN A 221 17.71 11.28 -1.83
C GLN A 221 17.53 10.99 -3.33
N ALA A 222 16.85 9.89 -3.66
CA ALA A 222 16.51 9.54 -5.03
C ALA A 222 15.20 10.20 -5.54
N GLY A 223 14.52 11.01 -4.72
CA GLY A 223 13.25 11.64 -5.04
C GLY A 223 12.05 10.69 -4.94
N ILE A 224 12.17 9.61 -4.17
CA ILE A 224 11.16 8.56 -4.02
C ILE A 224 10.57 8.61 -2.61
N ARG A 225 9.25 8.73 -2.54
CA ARG A 225 8.48 8.65 -1.29
C ARG A 225 8.36 7.21 -0.80
N VAL A 226 8.19 7.04 0.50
CA VAL A 226 8.02 5.73 1.13
C VAL A 226 6.62 5.65 1.75
N ILE A 227 5.84 4.67 1.29
CA ILE A 227 4.50 4.37 1.79
C ILE A 227 4.58 3.11 2.63
N LEU A 228 4.13 3.20 3.87
CA LEU A 228 4.09 2.07 4.79
C LEU A 228 2.75 1.34 4.69
N ASP A 229 2.81 0.01 4.56
CA ASP A 229 1.64 -0.85 4.68
C ASP A 229 1.33 -1.07 6.16
N VAL A 230 0.16 -0.63 6.62
CA VAL A 230 -0.25 -0.71 8.02
C VAL A 230 -1.41 -1.68 8.22
N VAL A 231 -1.23 -2.63 9.13
CA VAL A 231 -2.15 -3.75 9.38
C VAL A 231 -2.75 -3.63 10.79
N TYR A 232 -3.47 -2.53 11.04
CA TYR A 232 -4.11 -2.32 12.36
C TYR A 232 -5.40 -3.13 12.55
N ASN A 233 -5.90 -3.78 11.50
CA ASN A 233 -7.19 -4.46 11.49
C ASN A 233 -7.23 -5.75 12.32
N HIS A 234 -6.10 -6.38 12.60
CA HIS A 234 -5.98 -7.58 13.43
C HIS A 234 -4.60 -7.70 14.09
N THR A 235 -4.46 -8.64 15.00
CA THR A 235 -3.18 -9.09 15.54
C THR A 235 -2.89 -10.52 15.09
N TYR A 236 -1.62 -10.90 15.06
CA TYR A 236 -1.19 -12.26 14.70
C TYR A 236 -1.87 -13.33 15.55
N ASP A 237 -1.99 -13.07 16.84
CA ASP A 237 -2.56 -13.96 17.85
C ASP A 237 -3.37 -13.12 18.85
N ILE A 238 -4.51 -13.59 19.31
CA ILE A 238 -5.28 -12.90 20.35
C ILE A 238 -4.62 -13.13 21.70
N ASP A 239 -4.47 -14.39 22.09
CA ASP A 239 -4.17 -14.77 23.48
C ASP A 239 -2.81 -14.26 23.96
N HIS A 240 -1.83 -14.17 23.05
CA HIS A 240 -0.48 -13.70 23.34
C HIS A 240 -0.21 -12.29 22.79
N SER A 241 -1.22 -11.62 22.23
CA SER A 241 -1.05 -10.26 21.75
C SER A 241 -0.72 -9.29 22.87
N ASN A 242 0.07 -8.27 22.58
CA ASN A 242 0.39 -7.23 23.56
C ASN A 242 -0.86 -6.48 24.05
N PHE A 243 -1.90 -6.41 23.22
CA PHE A 243 -3.20 -5.86 23.63
C PHE A 243 -3.87 -6.72 24.71
N GLN A 244 -3.96 -8.03 24.49
CA GLN A 244 -4.62 -8.95 25.40
C GLN A 244 -3.86 -9.09 26.72
N LEU A 245 -2.52 -9.14 26.65
CA LEU A 245 -1.66 -9.22 27.85
C LEU A 245 -1.68 -7.94 28.68
N THR A 246 -2.09 -6.81 28.09
CA THR A 246 -2.17 -5.53 28.80
C THR A 246 -3.57 -5.22 29.31
N TYR A 247 -4.57 -5.30 28.47
CA TYR A 247 -5.97 -5.07 28.82
C TYR A 247 -6.89 -6.02 28.05
N PRO A 248 -7.18 -7.21 28.62
CA PRO A 248 -7.95 -8.26 27.96
C PRO A 248 -9.29 -7.79 27.41
N ASP A 249 -9.63 -8.28 26.21
CA ASP A 249 -10.89 -8.08 25.51
C ASP A 249 -11.21 -6.65 25.06
N TYR A 250 -10.47 -5.66 25.46
CA TYR A 250 -10.79 -4.26 25.14
C TYR A 250 -10.54 -3.91 23.68
N PHE A 251 -9.40 -4.34 23.13
CA PHE A 251 -8.95 -3.89 21.81
C PHE A 251 -9.58 -4.69 20.65
N TYR A 252 -10.40 -5.68 20.95
CA TYR A 252 -11.04 -6.53 19.94
C TYR A 252 -12.56 -6.35 19.91
N ARG A 253 -13.14 -6.45 18.71
CA ARG A 253 -14.60 -6.52 18.55
C ARG A 253 -15.07 -7.95 18.82
N LYS A 254 -16.23 -8.06 19.45
CA LYS A 254 -16.91 -9.32 19.72
C LYS A 254 -18.29 -9.33 19.07
N ASN A 255 -18.72 -10.49 18.65
CA ASN A 255 -20.06 -10.79 18.22
C ASN A 255 -21.05 -10.72 19.40
N ALA A 256 -22.34 -10.70 19.12
CA ALA A 256 -23.39 -10.66 20.15
C ALA A 256 -23.37 -11.86 21.11
N ASP A 257 -22.85 -13.02 20.67
CA ASP A 257 -22.68 -14.24 21.46
C ASP A 257 -21.40 -14.24 22.33
N GLY A 258 -20.59 -13.17 22.25
CA GLY A 258 -19.35 -13.02 23.00
C GLY A 258 -18.10 -13.63 22.33
N THR A 259 -18.23 -14.27 21.17
CA THR A 259 -17.09 -14.73 20.39
C THR A 259 -16.36 -13.57 19.73
N TYR A 260 -15.07 -13.73 19.40
CA TYR A 260 -14.33 -12.71 18.66
C TYR A 260 -14.84 -12.60 17.22
N SER A 261 -15.09 -11.37 16.79
CA SER A 261 -15.42 -11.09 15.39
C SER A 261 -14.19 -11.26 14.50
N ASN A 262 -14.40 -11.62 13.23
CA ASN A 262 -13.34 -11.98 12.29
C ASN A 262 -13.49 -11.27 10.95
N GLY A 263 -13.68 -9.96 10.97
CA GLY A 263 -13.73 -9.14 9.74
C GLY A 263 -12.42 -9.13 8.96
N SER A 264 -11.30 -9.44 9.60
CA SER A 264 -10.00 -9.56 8.94
C SER A 264 -9.81 -10.88 8.18
N GLY A 265 -10.60 -11.91 8.47
CA GLY A 265 -10.36 -13.27 7.97
C GLY A 265 -9.17 -13.99 8.61
N CYS A 266 -8.47 -13.34 9.57
CA CYS A 266 -7.27 -13.85 10.26
C CYS A 266 -7.55 -14.28 11.71
N GLY A 267 -8.81 -14.48 12.07
CA GLY A 267 -9.24 -14.98 13.38
C GLY A 267 -9.68 -13.91 14.38
N ASN A 268 -9.46 -12.64 14.09
CA ASN A 268 -9.87 -11.52 14.94
C ASN A 268 -10.05 -10.22 14.15
N GLU A 269 -10.64 -9.23 14.77
CA GLU A 269 -10.64 -7.85 14.32
C GLU A 269 -10.47 -6.89 15.49
N THR A 270 -9.70 -5.84 15.28
CA THR A 270 -9.51 -4.80 16.27
C THR A 270 -10.69 -3.84 16.31
N ALA A 271 -10.93 -3.25 17.48
CA ALA A 271 -12.04 -2.33 17.73
C ALA A 271 -11.60 -0.88 17.57
N SER A 272 -11.39 -0.42 16.34
CA SER A 272 -10.98 0.97 16.05
C SER A 272 -11.95 2.03 16.59
N ASP A 273 -13.22 1.67 16.72
CA ASP A 273 -14.28 2.50 17.30
C ASP A 273 -14.10 2.77 18.80
N LYS A 274 -13.28 1.97 19.49
CA LYS A 274 -13.00 2.18 20.93
C LYS A 274 -11.92 3.26 21.12
N PRO A 275 -12.12 4.18 22.08
CA PRO A 275 -11.28 5.36 22.23
C PRO A 275 -9.77 5.08 22.28
N MET A 276 -9.34 4.07 23.07
CA MET A 276 -7.91 3.78 23.22
C MET A 276 -7.32 3.08 22.01
N MET A 277 -8.08 2.25 21.28
CA MET A 277 -7.60 1.67 20.02
C MET A 277 -7.47 2.74 18.94
N ARG A 278 -8.44 3.63 18.82
CA ARG A 278 -8.37 4.80 17.92
C ARG A 278 -7.18 5.67 18.23
N ARG A 279 -6.93 5.94 19.51
CA ARG A 279 -5.78 6.70 19.96
C ARG A 279 -4.47 5.99 19.63
N PHE A 280 -4.41 4.67 19.85
CA PHE A 280 -3.25 3.87 19.49
C PHE A 280 -2.91 3.98 18.01
N MET A 281 -3.89 3.80 17.12
CA MET A 281 -3.69 3.92 15.68
C MET A 281 -3.19 5.31 15.29
N THR A 282 -3.80 6.36 15.84
CA THR A 282 -3.42 7.75 15.55
C THR A 282 -1.98 8.04 16.00
N GLU A 283 -1.60 7.66 17.21
CA GLU A 283 -0.25 7.88 17.72
C GLU A 283 0.79 7.01 17.01
N SER A 284 0.44 5.78 16.62
CA SER A 284 1.30 4.90 15.84
C SER A 284 1.61 5.50 14.45
N VAL A 285 0.60 5.99 13.76
CA VAL A 285 0.78 6.67 12.46
C VAL A 285 1.67 7.91 12.60
N LYS A 286 1.40 8.76 13.59
CA LYS A 286 2.22 9.94 13.88
C LYS A 286 3.68 9.58 14.19
N TYR A 287 3.88 8.48 14.93
CA TYR A 287 5.20 7.99 15.28
C TYR A 287 5.99 7.57 14.02
N TRP A 288 5.41 6.79 13.12
CA TRP A 288 6.06 6.39 11.88
C TRP A 288 6.39 7.60 10.98
N ILE A 289 5.52 8.59 10.92
CA ILE A 289 5.76 9.81 10.14
C ILE A 289 6.89 10.63 10.73
N ASN A 290 6.89 10.84 12.05
CA ASN A 290 7.86 11.73 12.71
C ASN A 290 9.23 11.05 12.91
N GLU A 291 9.26 9.77 13.28
CA GLU A 291 10.50 9.06 13.60
C GLU A 291 11.18 8.49 12.35
N TYR A 292 10.39 7.94 11.42
CA TYR A 292 10.89 7.26 10.22
C TYR A 292 10.68 8.05 8.93
N HIS A 293 10.11 9.23 8.99
CA HIS A 293 9.84 10.13 7.86
C HIS A 293 8.99 9.49 6.77
N ILE A 294 8.03 8.65 7.14
CA ILE A 294 7.11 7.98 6.21
C ILE A 294 6.24 9.01 5.49
N ASP A 295 6.00 8.81 4.18
CA ASP A 295 5.36 9.76 3.27
C ASP A 295 3.95 9.37 2.83
N GLY A 296 3.51 8.21 3.22
CA GLY A 296 2.18 7.68 2.91
C GLY A 296 1.86 6.43 3.70
N LEU A 297 0.59 6.07 3.70
CA LEU A 297 0.06 4.92 4.44
C LEU A 297 -0.93 4.17 3.56
N ARG A 298 -0.73 2.87 3.45
CA ARG A 298 -1.71 1.93 2.89
C ARG A 298 -2.33 1.14 4.02
N PHE A 299 -3.63 1.31 4.24
CA PHE A 299 -4.37 0.57 5.27
C PHE A 299 -4.85 -0.77 4.71
N ASP A 300 -4.25 -1.84 5.20
CA ASP A 300 -4.73 -3.20 4.97
C ASP A 300 -6.15 -3.33 5.53
N LEU A 301 -7.07 -3.91 4.72
CA LEU A 301 -8.47 -4.06 5.09
C LEU A 301 -9.05 -2.80 5.79
N MET A 302 -8.91 -1.64 5.14
CA MET A 302 -9.42 -0.37 5.67
C MET A 302 -10.91 -0.45 6.02
N GLY A 303 -11.65 -1.31 5.32
CA GLY A 303 -13.07 -1.57 5.57
C GLY A 303 -13.39 -2.22 6.92
N VAL A 304 -12.39 -2.64 7.69
CA VAL A 304 -12.57 -3.09 9.09
C VAL A 304 -12.59 -1.90 10.06
N HIS A 305 -11.95 -0.78 9.69
CA HIS A 305 -11.87 0.42 10.52
C HIS A 305 -13.10 1.32 10.36
N ASP A 306 -13.49 1.99 11.43
CA ASP A 306 -14.60 2.94 11.39
C ASP A 306 -14.18 4.27 10.75
N ILE A 307 -15.14 4.93 10.10
CA ILE A 307 -14.96 6.20 9.38
C ILE A 307 -14.37 7.28 10.28
N GLU A 308 -14.85 7.39 11.53
CA GLU A 308 -14.36 8.44 12.44
C GLU A 308 -12.88 8.24 12.76
N THR A 309 -12.44 7.01 12.97
CA THR A 309 -11.00 6.71 13.19
C THR A 309 -10.17 7.10 11.97
N MET A 310 -10.61 6.74 10.76
CA MET A 310 -9.90 7.10 9.54
C MET A 310 -9.81 8.62 9.37
N ASN A 311 -10.89 9.33 9.65
CA ASN A 311 -10.92 10.80 9.57
C ASN A 311 -10.07 11.47 10.64
N GLN A 312 -10.01 10.93 11.87
CA GLN A 312 -9.12 11.45 12.92
C GLN A 312 -7.66 11.25 12.55
N ILE A 313 -7.30 10.09 11.99
CA ILE A 313 -5.95 9.84 11.48
C ILE A 313 -5.62 10.84 10.36
N ARG A 314 -6.53 11.06 9.41
CA ARG A 314 -6.31 12.04 8.33
C ARG A 314 -6.04 13.43 8.88
N ARG A 315 -6.84 13.91 9.84
CA ARG A 315 -6.64 15.21 10.48
C ARG A 315 -5.30 15.31 11.20
N ALA A 316 -4.94 14.28 11.98
CA ALA A 316 -3.68 14.25 12.71
C ALA A 316 -2.46 14.23 11.76
N VAL A 317 -2.56 13.56 10.64
CA VAL A 317 -1.52 13.54 9.60
C VAL A 317 -1.43 14.90 8.90
N ASP A 318 -2.55 15.57 8.64
CA ASP A 318 -2.57 16.91 8.03
C ASP A 318 -1.89 17.97 8.90
N GLU A 319 -1.96 17.83 10.21
CA GLU A 319 -1.23 18.71 11.16
C GLU A 319 0.29 18.57 11.02
N ILE A 320 0.78 17.42 10.57
CA ILE A 320 2.22 17.18 10.34
C ILE A 320 2.58 17.61 8.92
N ASP A 321 1.93 17.02 7.92
CA ASP A 321 2.14 17.32 6.50
C ASP A 321 0.94 16.84 5.66
N PRO A 322 0.15 17.77 5.08
CA PRO A 322 -1.01 17.41 4.27
C PRO A 322 -0.67 16.71 2.95
N SER A 323 0.59 16.69 2.53
CA SER A 323 1.03 15.96 1.33
C SER A 323 1.19 14.45 1.56
N ILE A 324 1.11 13.97 2.79
CA ILE A 324 1.17 12.54 3.12
C ILE A 324 -0.09 11.86 2.61
N PHE A 325 0.08 10.89 1.72
CA PHE A 325 -1.01 10.21 1.06
C PHE A 325 -1.53 9.02 1.87
N ILE A 326 -2.86 8.93 2.00
CA ILE A 326 -3.52 7.82 2.70
C ILE A 326 -4.46 7.11 1.73
N TYR A 327 -4.32 5.81 1.63
CA TYR A 327 -5.22 4.95 0.89
C TYR A 327 -5.32 3.57 1.55
N GLY A 328 -6.25 2.76 1.11
CA GLY A 328 -6.39 1.42 1.65
C GLY A 328 -7.36 0.56 0.85
N GLU A 329 -7.55 -0.65 1.34
CA GLU A 329 -8.54 -1.57 0.83
C GLU A 329 -9.91 -1.21 1.40
N GLY A 330 -10.81 -0.75 0.54
CA GLY A 330 -12.17 -0.35 0.91
C GLY A 330 -13.12 -1.53 1.10
N TRP A 331 -12.65 -2.60 1.74
CA TRP A 331 -13.40 -3.82 2.06
C TRP A 331 -12.85 -4.49 3.31
N SER A 332 -13.56 -5.51 3.79
CA SER A 332 -13.12 -6.49 4.80
C SER A 332 -13.02 -7.88 4.15
N ALA A 333 -12.28 -8.79 4.79
CA ALA A 333 -12.17 -10.18 4.34
C ALA A 333 -13.31 -11.07 4.88
N GLY A 334 -14.00 -10.62 5.92
CA GLY A 334 -15.13 -11.29 6.54
C GLY A 334 -16.16 -10.29 7.07
N SER A 335 -17.14 -10.78 7.81
CA SER A 335 -18.15 -9.92 8.46
C SER A 335 -17.58 -9.25 9.69
N CYS A 336 -17.74 -7.93 9.79
CA CYS A 336 -17.36 -7.15 10.96
C CYS A 336 -18.52 -7.05 11.97
N ALA A 337 -18.19 -7.08 13.26
CA ALA A 337 -19.15 -6.80 14.34
C ALA A 337 -19.34 -5.29 14.55
N TYR A 338 -19.46 -4.53 13.46
CA TYR A 338 -19.71 -3.09 13.46
C TYR A 338 -20.55 -2.72 12.23
N PRO A 339 -21.45 -1.72 12.31
CA PRO A 339 -22.32 -1.38 11.19
C PRO A 339 -21.55 -0.98 9.93
N SER A 340 -21.89 -1.57 8.79
CA SER A 340 -21.19 -1.35 7.53
C SER A 340 -21.27 0.10 7.02
N ASP A 341 -22.36 0.81 7.33
CA ASP A 341 -22.52 2.24 7.00
C ASP A 341 -21.58 3.17 7.80
N LYS A 342 -20.91 2.64 8.82
CA LYS A 342 -19.92 3.34 9.64
C LYS A 342 -18.48 2.85 9.41
N LEU A 343 -18.28 1.92 8.51
CA LEU A 343 -16.96 1.36 8.19
C LEU A 343 -16.32 2.04 6.99
N GLY A 344 -14.98 1.99 6.92
CA GLY A 344 -14.16 2.53 5.84
C GLY A 344 -14.21 1.73 4.55
N ILE A 345 -15.39 1.23 4.18
CA ILE A 345 -15.61 0.52 2.92
C ILE A 345 -15.68 1.51 1.75
N LYS A 346 -15.46 1.02 0.56
CA LYS A 346 -15.40 1.80 -0.68
C LYS A 346 -16.65 2.68 -0.89
N ALA A 347 -17.84 2.15 -0.61
CA ALA A 347 -19.10 2.92 -0.71
C ALA A 347 -19.14 4.15 0.21
N ASN A 348 -18.34 4.18 1.27
CA ASN A 348 -18.29 5.26 2.25
C ASN A 348 -17.13 6.25 2.03
N ILE A 349 -16.36 6.10 0.96
CA ILE A 349 -15.27 7.02 0.61
C ILE A 349 -15.71 8.49 0.58
N PRO A 350 -16.94 8.84 0.13
CA PRO A 350 -17.42 10.23 0.21
C PRO A 350 -17.42 10.84 1.61
N GLN A 351 -17.47 10.00 2.66
CA GLN A 351 -17.40 10.44 4.05
C GLN A 351 -15.97 10.53 4.59
N MET A 352 -14.97 10.18 3.79
CA MET A 352 -13.55 10.18 4.16
C MET A 352 -12.74 11.05 3.18
N PRO A 353 -12.86 12.39 3.27
CA PRO A 353 -12.16 13.30 2.35
C PRO A 353 -10.64 13.04 2.35
N ARG A 354 -10.04 13.00 1.15
CA ARG A 354 -8.61 12.82 0.93
C ARG A 354 -8.05 11.48 1.41
N ILE A 355 -8.90 10.48 1.55
CA ILE A 355 -8.53 9.07 1.71
C ILE A 355 -8.98 8.33 0.47
N ALA A 356 -8.07 7.55 -0.12
CA ALA A 356 -8.33 6.81 -1.34
C ALA A 356 -8.55 5.31 -1.09
N ALA A 357 -9.15 4.64 -2.07
CA ALA A 357 -9.34 3.19 -2.05
C ALA A 357 -8.98 2.56 -3.40
N PHE A 358 -8.65 1.28 -3.38
CA PHE A 358 -8.42 0.50 -4.58
C PHE A 358 -9.71 0.30 -5.38
N SER A 359 -9.61 0.40 -6.71
CA SER A 359 -10.71 0.09 -7.62
C SER A 359 -10.60 -1.34 -8.13
N ASP A 360 -11.35 -2.25 -7.52
CA ASP A 360 -11.55 -3.59 -8.05
C ASP A 360 -12.38 -3.58 -9.35
N GLU A 361 -13.12 -2.51 -9.63
CA GLU A 361 -13.86 -2.35 -10.89
C GLU A 361 -12.91 -2.36 -12.09
N ILE A 362 -11.87 -1.54 -12.12
CA ILE A 362 -10.92 -1.50 -13.23
C ILE A 362 -10.06 -2.76 -13.29
N ARG A 363 -9.60 -3.25 -12.14
CA ARG A 363 -8.81 -4.48 -12.05
C ARG A 363 -9.53 -5.64 -12.72
N ASP A 364 -10.76 -5.89 -12.30
CA ASP A 364 -11.53 -7.06 -12.74
C ASP A 364 -12.19 -6.85 -14.11
N ALA A 365 -12.48 -5.61 -14.51
CA ALA A 365 -12.85 -5.32 -15.89
C ALA A 365 -11.75 -5.72 -16.87
N LEU A 366 -10.49 -5.46 -16.52
CA LEU A 366 -9.34 -5.83 -17.35
C LEU A 366 -9.09 -7.33 -17.34
N ARG A 367 -8.89 -7.94 -16.19
CA ARG A 367 -8.35 -9.31 -16.06
C ARG A 367 -9.36 -10.38 -15.68
N GLY A 368 -10.58 -9.99 -15.27
CA GLY A 368 -11.62 -10.91 -14.80
C GLY A 368 -11.77 -10.91 -13.28
N PRO A 369 -12.87 -11.53 -12.76
CA PRO A 369 -13.22 -11.47 -11.35
C PRO A 369 -12.19 -12.19 -10.47
N PHE A 370 -11.96 -11.65 -9.25
CA PHE A 370 -10.96 -12.18 -8.34
C PHE A 370 -11.30 -13.58 -7.78
N ASP A 371 -12.59 -13.93 -7.73
CA ASP A 371 -13.09 -15.19 -7.18
C ASP A 371 -13.09 -16.35 -8.19
N ASN A 372 -12.67 -16.09 -9.42
CA ASN A 372 -12.58 -17.12 -10.47
C ASN A 372 -11.40 -16.86 -11.42
N ASP A 373 -10.28 -17.49 -11.14
CA ASP A 373 -9.02 -17.31 -11.88
C ASP A 373 -9.09 -17.68 -13.37
N THR A 374 -10.02 -18.55 -13.75
CA THR A 374 -10.17 -18.99 -15.14
C THR A 374 -11.14 -18.15 -15.96
N LYS A 375 -11.88 -17.24 -15.31
CA LYS A 375 -12.81 -16.35 -16.00
C LYS A 375 -12.10 -15.09 -16.49
N PRO A 376 -12.05 -14.82 -17.80
CA PRO A 376 -11.36 -13.65 -18.32
C PRO A 376 -12.16 -12.37 -18.10
N GLY A 377 -11.43 -11.22 -18.18
CA GLY A 377 -12.01 -9.90 -18.36
C GLY A 377 -11.99 -9.47 -19.84
N ILE A 378 -12.03 -8.15 -20.06
CA ILE A 378 -12.03 -7.59 -21.42
C ILE A 378 -10.76 -7.96 -22.21
N LEU A 379 -9.62 -8.12 -21.54
CA LEU A 379 -8.37 -8.57 -22.16
C LEU A 379 -8.47 -9.98 -22.77
N GLY A 380 -9.32 -10.84 -22.23
CA GLY A 380 -9.59 -12.18 -22.75
C GLY A 380 -10.81 -12.24 -23.67
N GLY A 381 -11.29 -11.11 -24.17
CA GLY A 381 -12.36 -11.04 -25.16
C GLY A 381 -13.78 -11.00 -24.58
N VAL A 382 -13.93 -10.81 -23.27
CA VAL A 382 -15.25 -10.57 -22.66
C VAL A 382 -15.75 -9.21 -23.11
N THR A 383 -16.95 -9.16 -23.67
CA THR A 383 -17.68 -7.93 -23.96
C THR A 383 -18.53 -7.54 -22.76
N ASP A 384 -19.01 -6.31 -22.68
CA ASP A 384 -19.80 -5.73 -21.59
C ASP A 384 -18.99 -5.32 -20.34
N MET A 385 -17.65 -5.23 -20.44
CA MET A 385 -16.79 -4.65 -19.41
C MET A 385 -16.35 -3.21 -19.74
N GLU A 386 -16.78 -2.66 -20.86
CA GLU A 386 -16.41 -1.32 -21.32
C GLU A 386 -16.84 -0.23 -20.33
N GLU A 387 -18.06 -0.34 -19.76
CA GLU A 387 -18.54 0.65 -18.77
C GLU A 387 -17.76 0.59 -17.46
N SER A 388 -17.36 -0.61 -17.01
CA SER A 388 -16.49 -0.76 -15.84
C SER A 388 -15.11 -0.17 -16.09
N LEU A 389 -14.55 -0.36 -17.29
CA LEU A 389 -13.27 0.24 -17.68
C LEU A 389 -13.37 1.77 -17.77
N LYS A 390 -14.43 2.31 -18.38
CA LYS A 390 -14.71 3.76 -18.41
C LYS A 390 -14.82 4.35 -17.00
N PHE A 391 -15.49 3.65 -16.09
CA PHE A 391 -15.60 4.06 -14.70
C PHE A 391 -14.24 4.19 -14.01
N GLY A 392 -13.36 3.23 -14.23
CA GLY A 392 -11.96 3.32 -13.77
C GLY A 392 -11.19 4.47 -14.43
N ILE A 393 -11.33 4.65 -15.75
CA ILE A 393 -10.65 5.70 -16.50
C ILE A 393 -10.97 7.10 -15.97
N VAL A 394 -12.21 7.35 -15.57
CA VAL A 394 -12.60 8.65 -14.97
C VAL A 394 -12.24 8.77 -13.49
N GLY A 395 -11.57 7.79 -12.90
CA GLY A 395 -11.19 7.81 -11.48
C GLY A 395 -12.34 7.51 -10.53
N CYS A 396 -13.28 6.69 -10.94
CA CYS A 396 -14.46 6.23 -10.17
C CYS A 396 -15.36 7.38 -9.67
N ILE A 397 -15.31 8.54 -10.34
CA ILE A 397 -16.16 9.68 -10.09
C ILE A 397 -17.46 9.60 -10.91
N ARG A 398 -18.43 10.44 -10.58
CA ARG A 398 -19.63 10.63 -11.42
C ARG A 398 -19.24 11.27 -12.75
N HIS A 399 -19.57 10.60 -13.85
CA HIS A 399 -19.34 11.10 -15.20
C HIS A 399 -20.56 10.86 -16.10
N PRO A 400 -21.00 11.83 -16.93
CA PRO A 400 -22.25 11.73 -17.70
C PRO A 400 -22.23 10.61 -18.75
N GLN A 401 -21.07 10.18 -19.22
CA GLN A 401 -20.93 9.12 -20.22
C GLN A 401 -20.61 7.73 -19.62
N VAL A 402 -20.77 7.55 -18.31
CA VAL A 402 -20.62 6.24 -17.65
C VAL A 402 -21.98 5.78 -17.16
N ASP A 403 -22.46 4.67 -17.72
CA ASP A 403 -23.70 4.01 -17.28
C ASP A 403 -23.40 3.10 -16.08
N MET A 404 -23.66 3.62 -14.88
CA MET A 404 -23.40 2.89 -13.63
C MET A 404 -24.20 1.60 -13.50
N SER A 405 -25.33 1.45 -14.21
CA SER A 405 -26.10 0.20 -14.17
C SER A 405 -25.34 -0.99 -14.76
N ARG A 406 -24.39 -0.72 -15.66
CA ARG A 406 -23.57 -1.69 -16.38
C ARG A 406 -22.17 -1.87 -15.79
N VAL A 407 -21.81 -1.08 -14.76
CA VAL A 407 -20.54 -1.22 -14.04
C VAL A 407 -20.60 -2.47 -13.14
N ASN A 408 -19.51 -3.22 -13.07
CA ASN A 408 -19.36 -4.31 -12.10
C ASN A 408 -19.38 -3.75 -10.67
N TYR A 409 -19.63 -4.57 -9.67
CA TYR A 409 -19.60 -4.28 -8.23
C TYR A 409 -20.38 -3.01 -7.79
N SER A 410 -19.87 -1.81 -8.09
CA SER A 410 -20.47 -0.55 -7.63
C SER A 410 -21.58 -0.06 -8.57
N LYS A 411 -22.76 0.26 -8.01
CA LYS A 411 -23.88 0.82 -8.78
C LYS A 411 -24.05 2.33 -8.60
N GLN A 412 -23.15 2.93 -7.82
CA GLN A 412 -23.01 4.37 -7.64
C GLN A 412 -21.53 4.76 -7.70
N PRO A 413 -21.20 5.95 -8.21
CA PRO A 413 -19.85 6.50 -8.08
C PRO A 413 -19.48 6.64 -6.61
N TRP A 414 -18.27 6.25 -6.25
CA TRP A 414 -17.82 6.27 -4.87
C TRP A 414 -16.68 7.26 -4.61
N ALA A 415 -15.91 7.64 -5.61
CA ALA A 415 -14.91 8.69 -5.46
C ALA A 415 -15.55 10.08 -5.67
N VAL A 416 -15.27 11.01 -4.78
CA VAL A 416 -15.66 12.43 -4.93
C VAL A 416 -14.67 13.12 -5.86
N GLU A 417 -13.39 12.80 -5.70
CA GLU A 417 -12.30 13.29 -6.52
C GLU A 417 -11.50 12.10 -7.11
N PRO A 418 -10.92 12.21 -8.30
CA PRO A 418 -10.19 11.10 -8.92
C PRO A 418 -8.97 10.66 -8.09
N THR A 419 -8.41 11.53 -7.27
CA THR A 419 -7.31 11.22 -6.36
C THR A 419 -7.71 10.30 -5.18
N GLN A 420 -9.00 9.99 -5.03
CA GLN A 420 -9.49 8.99 -4.09
C GLN A 420 -9.54 7.57 -4.67
N MET A 421 -9.07 7.38 -5.89
CA MET A 421 -9.08 6.08 -6.56
C MET A 421 -7.67 5.63 -6.89
N MET A 422 -7.31 4.40 -6.43
CA MET A 422 -6.11 3.70 -6.84
C MET A 422 -6.41 2.88 -8.10
N SER A 423 -5.73 3.21 -9.21
CA SER A 423 -5.86 2.51 -10.48
C SER A 423 -4.81 1.42 -10.58
N TYR A 424 -5.21 0.17 -10.77
CA TYR A 424 -4.31 -0.96 -10.84
C TYR A 424 -4.91 -2.15 -11.59
N VAL A 425 -4.08 -3.09 -11.98
CA VAL A 425 -4.52 -4.35 -12.60
C VAL A 425 -4.12 -5.56 -11.77
N SER A 426 -3.09 -5.47 -10.95
CA SER A 426 -2.72 -6.49 -9.96
C SER A 426 -1.92 -5.89 -8.80
N CYS A 427 -1.87 -6.62 -7.71
CA CYS A 427 -1.10 -6.33 -6.51
C CYS A 427 -0.48 -7.63 -5.98
N HIS A 428 0.05 -7.62 -4.75
CA HIS A 428 0.59 -8.84 -4.14
C HIS A 428 -0.48 -9.92 -3.91
N ASP A 429 -1.73 -9.51 -3.61
CA ASP A 429 -2.86 -10.42 -3.46
C ASP A 429 -3.30 -11.01 -4.81
N ASP A 430 -3.87 -12.19 -4.77
CA ASP A 430 -4.32 -12.94 -5.94
C ASP A 430 -3.19 -13.25 -6.93
N MET A 431 -3.53 -13.66 -8.14
CA MET A 431 -2.57 -13.87 -9.21
C MET A 431 -1.98 -12.54 -9.69
N CYS A 432 -0.68 -12.50 -9.97
CA CYS A 432 -0.11 -11.42 -10.77
C CYS A 432 -0.64 -11.49 -12.22
N LEU A 433 -0.46 -10.40 -12.97
CA LEU A 433 -1.09 -10.25 -14.29
C LEU A 433 -0.73 -11.38 -15.26
N VAL A 434 0.56 -11.75 -15.35
CA VAL A 434 1.02 -12.85 -16.22
C VAL A 434 0.34 -14.17 -15.88
N ASP A 435 0.28 -14.52 -14.60
CA ASP A 435 -0.38 -15.76 -14.15
C ASP A 435 -1.87 -15.74 -14.45
N ARG A 436 -2.52 -14.60 -14.23
CA ARG A 436 -3.94 -14.44 -14.47
C ARG A 436 -4.28 -14.55 -15.96
N LEU A 437 -3.50 -13.94 -16.85
CA LEU A 437 -3.69 -14.06 -18.29
C LEU A 437 -3.50 -15.51 -18.77
N LYS A 438 -2.51 -16.22 -18.25
CA LYS A 438 -2.30 -17.65 -18.55
C LYS A 438 -3.45 -18.52 -18.07
N ALA A 439 -3.99 -18.25 -16.90
CA ALA A 439 -5.09 -19.03 -16.31
C ALA A 439 -6.43 -18.79 -17.03
N SER A 440 -6.69 -17.56 -17.46
CA SER A 440 -7.98 -17.16 -18.03
C SER A 440 -8.04 -17.22 -19.57
N ILE A 441 -6.90 -17.31 -20.24
CA ILE A 441 -6.81 -17.39 -21.72
C ILE A 441 -6.04 -18.65 -22.09
N PRO A 442 -6.72 -19.81 -22.22
CA PRO A 442 -6.06 -21.08 -22.56
C PRO A 442 -5.29 -21.00 -23.88
N GLY A 443 -4.02 -21.42 -23.86
CA GLY A 443 -3.18 -21.43 -25.05
C GLY A 443 -2.62 -20.07 -25.47
N ILE A 444 -2.71 -19.06 -24.61
CA ILE A 444 -2.12 -17.73 -24.88
C ILE A 444 -0.64 -17.87 -25.27
N THR A 445 -0.27 -17.25 -26.38
CA THR A 445 1.13 -17.19 -26.82
C THR A 445 1.92 -16.13 -26.03
N GLN A 446 3.25 -16.26 -26.02
CA GLN A 446 4.10 -15.25 -25.34
C GLN A 446 3.90 -13.85 -25.92
N ASP A 447 3.77 -13.74 -27.24
CA ASP A 447 3.57 -12.46 -27.91
C ASP A 447 2.20 -11.83 -27.57
N GLU A 448 1.17 -12.63 -27.51
CA GLU A 448 -0.17 -12.20 -27.10
C GLU A 448 -0.17 -11.76 -25.62
N LEU A 449 0.46 -12.55 -24.76
CA LEU A 449 0.60 -12.23 -23.34
C LEU A 449 1.29 -10.87 -23.14
N ILE A 450 2.37 -10.61 -23.88
CA ILE A 450 3.07 -9.31 -23.81
C ILE A 450 2.14 -8.20 -24.30
N ARG A 451 1.45 -8.36 -25.44
CA ARG A 451 0.52 -7.33 -25.93
C ARG A 451 -0.55 -6.99 -24.90
N LEU A 452 -1.18 -7.99 -24.30
CA LEU A 452 -2.24 -7.82 -23.32
C LEU A 452 -1.72 -7.20 -22.00
N ASP A 453 -0.53 -7.59 -21.58
CA ASP A 453 0.14 -6.98 -20.41
C ASP A 453 0.36 -5.48 -20.63
N LEU A 454 0.95 -5.10 -21.75
CA LEU A 454 1.20 -3.71 -22.10
C LEU A 454 -0.10 -2.90 -22.26
N LEU A 455 -1.13 -3.51 -22.87
CA LEU A 455 -2.44 -2.90 -23.01
C LEU A 455 -3.11 -2.64 -21.65
N ALA A 456 -3.06 -3.62 -20.75
CA ALA A 456 -3.60 -3.49 -19.40
C ALA A 456 -2.96 -2.33 -18.64
N GLN A 457 -1.64 -2.23 -18.66
CA GLN A 457 -0.93 -1.15 -18.00
C GLN A 457 -1.20 0.21 -18.66
N THR A 458 -1.39 0.24 -19.98
CA THR A 458 -1.78 1.48 -20.66
C THR A 458 -3.13 1.97 -20.15
N ALA A 459 -4.10 1.10 -19.95
CA ALA A 459 -5.39 1.46 -19.36
C ALA A 459 -5.21 2.02 -17.93
N VAL A 460 -4.38 1.38 -17.11
CA VAL A 460 -4.08 1.83 -15.74
C VAL A 460 -3.43 3.23 -15.73
N PHE A 461 -2.39 3.42 -16.51
CA PHE A 461 -1.57 4.65 -16.48
C PHE A 461 -2.18 5.83 -17.25
N THR A 462 -3.16 5.60 -18.10
CA THR A 462 -3.94 6.65 -18.77
C THR A 462 -5.25 6.99 -18.06
N SER A 463 -5.58 6.30 -16.98
CA SER A 463 -6.70 6.60 -16.07
C SER A 463 -6.41 7.79 -15.17
N GLN A 464 -7.47 8.43 -14.68
CA GLN A 464 -7.37 9.64 -13.85
C GLN A 464 -7.08 9.36 -12.37
N GLY A 465 -7.20 8.15 -11.89
CA GLY A 465 -6.83 7.76 -10.54
C GLY A 465 -5.31 7.81 -10.30
N VAL A 466 -4.90 7.39 -9.12
CA VAL A 466 -3.47 7.24 -8.77
C VAL A 466 -2.99 5.87 -9.25
N PRO A 467 -2.03 5.79 -10.17
CA PRO A 467 -1.56 4.53 -10.70
C PRO A 467 -0.72 3.75 -9.69
N PHE A 468 -0.98 2.46 -9.65
CA PHE A 468 -0.34 1.51 -8.75
C PHE A 468 0.20 0.33 -9.57
N LEU A 469 1.45 -0.04 -9.35
CA LEU A 469 2.19 -1.06 -10.07
C LEU A 469 2.76 -2.09 -9.09
N LEU A 470 2.45 -3.37 -9.29
CA LEU A 470 3.13 -4.45 -8.58
C LEU A 470 4.57 -4.58 -9.08
N SER A 471 5.53 -4.65 -8.16
CA SER A 471 6.94 -4.85 -8.51
C SER A 471 7.16 -6.11 -9.33
N GLY A 472 7.92 -5.99 -10.39
CA GLY A 472 8.25 -7.09 -11.30
C GLY A 472 7.28 -7.23 -12.48
N GLU A 473 6.14 -6.54 -12.52
CA GLU A 473 5.29 -6.54 -13.72
C GLU A 473 6.04 -5.98 -14.93
N GLU A 474 6.89 -4.99 -14.72
CA GLU A 474 7.80 -4.44 -15.73
C GLU A 474 8.86 -5.45 -16.22
N LEU A 475 8.92 -6.61 -15.59
CA LEU A 475 9.77 -7.76 -15.91
C LEU A 475 8.96 -9.02 -16.26
N LEU A 476 7.67 -8.89 -16.55
CA LEU A 476 6.73 -10.01 -16.75
C LEU A 476 6.76 -10.98 -15.56
N ARG A 477 6.51 -10.48 -14.37
CA ARG A 477 6.51 -11.27 -13.14
C ARG A 477 5.58 -12.48 -13.25
N ASP A 478 6.11 -13.64 -12.89
CA ASP A 478 5.44 -14.92 -12.94
C ASP A 478 5.61 -15.65 -11.60
N LYS A 479 4.51 -15.87 -10.89
CA LYS A 479 4.45 -16.64 -9.64
C LYS A 479 4.04 -18.11 -9.89
N LYS A 480 4.20 -18.58 -11.12
CA LYS A 480 3.91 -19.98 -11.53
C LYS A 480 2.46 -20.43 -11.26
N GLY A 481 1.53 -19.51 -11.39
CA GLY A 481 0.11 -19.75 -11.20
C GLY A 481 -0.35 -19.82 -9.74
N VAL A 482 0.49 -19.45 -8.79
CA VAL A 482 0.10 -19.43 -7.38
C VAL A 482 -0.81 -18.23 -7.11
N HIS A 483 -2.05 -18.50 -6.69
CA HIS A 483 -3.05 -17.49 -6.39
C HIS A 483 -2.70 -16.69 -5.13
N ASN A 484 -2.42 -17.40 -4.03
CA ASN A 484 -2.12 -16.78 -2.73
C ASN A 484 -0.74 -17.21 -2.24
N SER A 485 0.27 -16.38 -2.48
CA SER A 485 1.68 -16.71 -2.27
C SER A 485 2.26 -16.19 -0.95
N PHE A 486 1.41 -15.87 0.04
CA PHE A 486 1.82 -15.16 1.26
C PHE A 486 2.93 -15.85 2.07
N GLU A 487 3.03 -17.17 2.01
CA GLU A 487 4.07 -17.99 2.65
C GLU A 487 4.78 -18.94 1.67
N SER A 488 4.56 -18.75 0.38
CA SER A 488 5.28 -19.52 -0.65
C SER A 488 6.76 -19.16 -0.64
N PRO A 489 7.66 -20.08 -1.03
CA PRO A 489 9.09 -19.83 -0.97
C PRO A 489 9.53 -18.72 -1.93
N ASP A 490 10.77 -18.24 -1.74
CA ASP A 490 11.39 -17.24 -2.61
C ASP A 490 11.37 -17.65 -4.09
N SER A 491 11.47 -18.94 -4.40
CA SER A 491 11.40 -19.47 -5.78
C SER A 491 10.08 -19.18 -6.51
N ILE A 492 9.02 -18.89 -5.76
CA ILE A 492 7.71 -18.44 -6.29
C ILE A 492 7.64 -16.91 -6.31
N ASN A 493 8.08 -16.27 -5.24
CA ASN A 493 7.83 -14.85 -5.01
C ASN A 493 8.88 -13.89 -5.61
N HIS A 494 10.11 -14.34 -5.84
CA HIS A 494 11.20 -13.48 -6.31
C HIS A 494 10.96 -12.89 -7.70
N LEU A 495 11.54 -11.73 -7.94
CA LEU A 495 11.60 -11.14 -9.27
C LEU A 495 12.69 -11.84 -10.11
N ASP A 496 12.35 -12.25 -11.34
CA ASP A 496 13.34 -12.73 -12.31
C ASP A 496 14.01 -11.55 -13.04
N TRP A 497 15.12 -11.08 -12.50
CA TRP A 497 15.89 -9.98 -13.07
C TRP A 497 16.44 -10.27 -14.47
N GLN A 498 16.56 -11.55 -14.87
CA GLN A 498 16.99 -11.92 -16.21
C GLN A 498 15.95 -11.53 -17.27
N ASN A 499 14.69 -11.39 -16.90
CA ASN A 499 13.64 -10.95 -17.82
C ASN A 499 13.86 -9.52 -18.32
N LYS A 500 14.58 -8.69 -17.59
CA LYS A 500 14.98 -7.36 -18.09
C LYS A 500 15.84 -7.46 -19.35
N LEU A 501 16.60 -8.55 -19.50
CA LEU A 501 17.44 -8.82 -20.67
C LEU A 501 16.70 -9.66 -21.72
N ARG A 502 15.81 -10.57 -21.31
CA ARG A 502 15.02 -11.39 -22.24
C ARG A 502 13.91 -10.60 -22.94
N TYR A 503 13.28 -9.69 -22.22
CA TYR A 503 12.14 -8.90 -22.68
C TYR A 503 12.39 -7.40 -22.49
N PRO A 504 13.45 -6.83 -23.05
CA PRO A 504 13.81 -5.44 -22.83
C PRO A 504 12.72 -4.47 -23.30
N GLN A 505 11.94 -4.86 -24.30
CA GLN A 505 10.83 -4.07 -24.83
C GLN A 505 9.72 -3.85 -23.79
N VAL A 506 9.51 -4.79 -22.86
CA VAL A 506 8.50 -4.66 -21.81
C VAL A 506 8.92 -3.58 -20.81
N PHE A 507 10.14 -3.67 -20.29
CA PHE A 507 10.68 -2.63 -19.39
C PHE A 507 10.68 -1.24 -20.02
N GLU A 508 11.12 -1.13 -21.29
CA GLU A 508 11.13 0.14 -22.02
C GLU A 508 9.71 0.70 -22.22
N TYR A 509 8.73 -0.17 -22.47
CA TYR A 509 7.34 0.29 -22.59
C TYR A 509 6.82 0.85 -21.24
N TYR A 510 6.99 0.13 -20.14
CA TYR A 510 6.59 0.59 -18.81
C TYR A 510 7.26 1.91 -18.43
N LYS A 511 8.56 2.02 -18.62
CA LYS A 511 9.35 3.24 -18.41
C LYS A 511 8.80 4.42 -19.20
N ASN A 512 8.56 4.22 -20.48
CA ASN A 512 8.05 5.27 -21.37
C ASN A 512 6.59 5.61 -21.09
N LEU A 513 5.77 4.64 -20.67
CA LEU A 513 4.38 4.86 -20.25
C LEU A 513 4.32 5.72 -18.98
N ILE A 514 5.14 5.41 -17.99
CA ILE A 514 5.25 6.22 -16.77
C ILE A 514 5.73 7.64 -17.10
N ARG A 515 6.73 7.75 -17.96
CA ARG A 515 7.26 9.04 -18.42
C ARG A 515 6.21 9.84 -19.18
N LEU A 516 5.42 9.20 -20.03
CA LEU A 516 4.31 9.82 -20.76
C LEU A 516 3.28 10.40 -19.77
N ARG A 517 2.82 9.60 -18.80
CA ARG A 517 1.89 10.06 -17.77
C ARG A 517 2.44 11.25 -16.98
N ARG A 518 3.70 11.17 -16.56
CA ARG A 518 4.34 12.24 -15.77
C ARG A 518 4.59 13.52 -16.57
N SER A 519 4.76 13.43 -17.88
CA SER A 519 5.00 14.59 -18.75
C SER A 519 3.71 15.27 -19.21
N LEU A 520 2.59 14.54 -19.29
CA LEU A 520 1.31 15.06 -19.79
C LEU A 520 0.30 15.29 -18.65
N PRO A 521 -0.12 16.54 -18.42
CA PRO A 521 -1.11 16.84 -17.39
C PRO A 521 -2.49 16.22 -17.66
N HIS A 522 -2.78 15.84 -18.91
CA HIS A 522 -4.02 15.20 -19.34
C HIS A 522 -4.39 13.97 -18.50
N PHE A 523 -3.40 13.17 -18.09
CA PHE A 523 -3.62 11.96 -17.30
C PHE A 523 -3.63 12.18 -15.79
N ARG A 524 -3.50 13.43 -15.33
CA ARG A 524 -3.34 13.79 -13.93
C ARG A 524 -4.27 14.94 -13.51
N LEU A 525 -5.51 14.91 -14.02
CA LEU A 525 -6.52 15.89 -13.66
C LEU A 525 -6.88 15.70 -12.17
N SER A 526 -6.73 16.77 -11.39
CA SER A 526 -6.76 16.67 -9.92
C SER A 526 -8.16 16.77 -9.31
N SER A 527 -9.17 17.09 -10.11
CA SER A 527 -10.55 17.24 -9.62
C SER A 527 -11.58 16.59 -10.55
N ALA A 528 -12.68 16.18 -9.95
CA ALA A 528 -13.82 15.61 -10.69
C ALA A 528 -14.42 16.61 -11.70
N GLU A 529 -14.42 17.90 -11.36
CA GLU A 529 -14.86 18.95 -12.28
C GLU A 529 -14.00 18.99 -13.54
N LEU A 530 -12.67 18.97 -13.38
CA LEU A 530 -11.74 18.95 -14.51
C LEU A 530 -11.92 17.68 -15.36
N VAL A 531 -12.14 16.53 -14.74
CA VAL A 531 -12.37 15.28 -15.47
C VAL A 531 -13.66 15.38 -16.29
N ARG A 532 -14.77 15.82 -15.70
CA ARG A 532 -16.04 15.98 -16.42
C ARG A 532 -15.98 17.00 -17.55
N LYS A 533 -15.22 18.08 -17.36
CA LYS A 533 -15.04 19.14 -18.37
C LYS A 533 -14.16 18.67 -19.55
N ASN A 534 -13.11 17.95 -19.26
CA ASN A 534 -11.99 17.75 -20.17
C ASN A 534 -11.93 16.34 -20.80
N LEU A 535 -12.49 15.31 -20.16
CA LEU A 535 -12.48 13.95 -20.67
C LEU A 535 -13.82 13.59 -21.30
N VAL A 536 -13.77 13.16 -22.58
CA VAL A 536 -14.95 12.74 -23.37
C VAL A 536 -14.66 11.38 -23.98
N PHE A 537 -15.55 10.41 -23.75
CA PHE A 537 -15.51 9.13 -24.45
C PHE A 537 -16.01 9.28 -25.89
N LEU A 538 -15.32 8.60 -26.80
CA LEU A 538 -15.65 8.56 -28.23
C LEU A 538 -16.41 7.27 -28.54
N ASP A 539 -17.23 7.30 -29.59
CA ASP A 539 -17.91 6.10 -30.08
C ASP A 539 -16.89 5.08 -30.57
N ALA A 540 -16.99 3.86 -30.12
CA ALA A 540 -16.08 2.77 -30.45
C ALA A 540 -16.80 1.44 -30.57
N PRO A 541 -16.28 0.49 -31.37
CA PRO A 541 -16.82 -0.85 -31.45
C PRO A 541 -16.76 -1.59 -30.10
N LYS A 542 -17.51 -2.69 -29.96
CA LYS A 542 -17.40 -3.59 -28.80
C LYS A 542 -15.97 -4.08 -28.61
N GLY A 543 -15.51 -4.13 -27.37
CA GLY A 543 -14.14 -4.49 -27.03
C GLY A 543 -13.13 -3.37 -27.27
N VAL A 544 -13.59 -2.16 -27.58
CA VAL A 544 -12.74 -0.97 -27.74
C VAL A 544 -13.24 0.13 -26.82
N VAL A 545 -12.31 0.79 -26.13
CA VAL A 545 -12.60 2.00 -25.35
C VAL A 545 -11.72 3.12 -25.88
N ALA A 546 -12.36 4.22 -26.28
CA ALA A 546 -11.67 5.38 -26.83
C ALA A 546 -12.12 6.66 -26.10
N TYR A 547 -11.19 7.56 -25.84
CA TYR A 547 -11.48 8.83 -25.17
C TYR A 547 -10.48 9.91 -25.55
N ARG A 548 -10.95 11.15 -25.45
CA ARG A 548 -10.13 12.35 -25.62
C ARG A 548 -10.08 13.13 -24.34
N ILE A 549 -8.92 13.65 -24.02
CA ILE A 549 -8.71 14.60 -22.93
C ILE A 549 -8.16 15.88 -23.52
N LYS A 550 -8.85 17.01 -23.32
CA LYS A 550 -8.42 18.33 -23.79
C LYS A 550 -8.21 19.24 -22.58
N THR A 551 -7.03 19.81 -22.45
CA THR A 551 -6.69 20.73 -21.35
C THR A 551 -6.98 22.19 -21.73
N ASP A 552 -6.96 23.08 -20.74
CA ASP A 552 -7.35 24.49 -20.92
C ASP A 552 -6.38 25.28 -21.83
N ASP A 553 -5.15 24.79 -22.03
CA ASP A 553 -4.19 25.34 -23.00
C ASP A 553 -4.53 24.99 -24.45
N GLY A 554 -5.59 24.22 -24.65
CA GLY A 554 -6.08 23.80 -25.96
C GLY A 554 -5.48 22.49 -26.48
N SER A 555 -4.42 21.98 -25.85
CA SER A 555 -3.81 20.70 -26.24
C SER A 555 -4.72 19.52 -25.92
N SER A 556 -4.66 18.48 -26.76
CA SER A 556 -5.46 17.27 -26.53
C SER A 556 -4.67 15.98 -26.74
N VAL A 557 -5.14 14.94 -26.07
CA VAL A 557 -4.65 13.57 -26.19
C VAL A 557 -5.83 12.66 -26.48
N VAL A 558 -5.69 11.76 -27.44
CA VAL A 558 -6.66 10.70 -27.73
C VAL A 558 -6.04 9.36 -27.38
N VAL A 559 -6.76 8.56 -26.61
CA VAL A 559 -6.38 7.19 -26.25
C VAL A 559 -7.39 6.21 -26.84
N VAL A 560 -6.89 5.18 -27.48
CA VAL A 560 -7.71 4.06 -27.98
C VAL A 560 -7.15 2.75 -27.45
N LEU A 561 -7.96 2.02 -26.75
CA LEU A 561 -7.65 0.70 -26.19
C LEU A 561 -8.41 -0.36 -26.98
N ASN A 562 -7.72 -1.12 -27.81
CA ASN A 562 -8.30 -2.21 -28.62
C ASN A 562 -8.00 -3.56 -27.96
N THR A 563 -9.00 -4.17 -27.33
CA THR A 563 -8.84 -5.51 -26.72
C THR A 563 -9.20 -6.65 -27.68
N THR A 564 -9.66 -6.33 -28.90
CA THR A 564 -10.11 -7.33 -29.89
C THR A 564 -8.94 -7.96 -30.65
N HIS A 565 -9.18 -9.13 -31.24
CA HIS A 565 -8.20 -9.83 -32.09
C HIS A 565 -8.06 -9.24 -33.49
N GLU A 566 -8.88 -8.22 -33.83
CA GLU A 566 -8.88 -7.58 -35.16
C GLU A 566 -8.42 -6.14 -35.07
N PRO A 567 -7.82 -5.61 -36.14
CA PRO A 567 -7.59 -4.17 -36.25
C PRO A 567 -8.91 -3.41 -36.18
N GLN A 568 -8.95 -2.35 -35.41
CA GLN A 568 -10.15 -1.54 -35.25
C GLN A 568 -9.92 -0.12 -35.76
N GLN A 569 -10.96 0.47 -36.34
CA GLN A 569 -10.97 1.84 -36.79
C GLN A 569 -11.92 2.64 -35.92
N VAL A 570 -11.45 3.75 -35.38
CA VAL A 570 -12.20 4.61 -34.46
C VAL A 570 -12.24 6.02 -35.02
N SER A 571 -13.42 6.63 -35.03
CA SER A 571 -13.58 8.04 -35.39
C SER A 571 -13.04 8.92 -34.27
N ILE A 572 -12.14 9.82 -34.64
CA ILE A 572 -11.53 10.80 -33.75
C ILE A 572 -11.82 12.20 -34.25
N PRO A 573 -11.67 13.26 -33.46
CA PRO A 573 -11.78 14.63 -33.98
C PRO A 573 -10.81 14.86 -35.15
N ASP A 574 -11.26 15.63 -36.16
CA ASP A 574 -10.39 15.95 -37.30
C ASP A 574 -9.20 16.78 -36.86
N GLY A 575 -8.00 16.41 -37.30
CA GLY A 575 -6.80 17.09 -36.91
C GLY A 575 -5.51 16.43 -37.39
N ARG A 576 -4.40 17.03 -37.00
CA ARG A 576 -3.06 16.45 -37.17
C ARG A 576 -2.55 15.97 -35.81
N TYR A 577 -2.16 14.71 -35.76
CA TYR A 577 -1.74 14.08 -34.53
C TYR A 577 -0.36 13.44 -34.65
N LEU A 578 0.44 13.61 -33.60
CA LEU A 578 1.65 12.84 -33.36
C LEU A 578 1.26 11.53 -32.69
N VAL A 579 1.62 10.39 -33.27
CA VAL A 579 1.43 9.07 -32.69
C VAL A 579 2.54 8.83 -31.67
N VAL A 580 2.24 8.84 -30.39
CA VAL A 580 3.22 8.62 -29.31
C VAL A 580 3.18 7.20 -28.74
N CYS A 581 2.11 6.46 -29.00
CA CYS A 581 1.99 5.04 -28.65
C CYS A 581 1.26 4.29 -29.77
N ALA A 582 1.86 3.22 -30.26
CA ALA A 582 1.23 2.28 -31.19
C ALA A 582 1.97 0.94 -31.18
N SER A 583 1.21 -0.15 -31.38
CA SER A 583 1.75 -1.50 -31.62
C SER A 583 2.82 -1.96 -30.61
N GLY A 584 2.60 -1.65 -29.33
CA GLY A 584 3.52 -2.05 -28.24
C GLY A 584 4.79 -1.20 -28.12
N VAL A 585 4.81 -0.01 -28.73
CA VAL A 585 5.93 0.93 -28.64
C VAL A 585 5.42 2.29 -28.15
N ILE A 586 6.17 2.94 -27.28
CA ILE A 586 5.94 4.32 -26.85
C ILE A 586 7.20 5.14 -27.14
N ASP A 587 7.04 6.23 -27.90
CA ASP A 587 8.07 7.26 -28.09
C ASP A 587 7.43 8.65 -27.94
N LEU A 588 7.86 9.40 -26.94
CA LEU A 588 7.34 10.75 -26.67
C LEU A 588 7.66 11.75 -27.77
N LYS A 589 8.68 11.47 -28.58
CA LYS A 589 9.05 12.30 -29.77
C LYS A 589 8.19 12.01 -30.98
N GLY A 590 7.41 10.94 -30.92
CA GLY A 590 6.53 10.47 -31.97
C GLY A 590 7.10 9.31 -32.79
N ILE A 591 6.24 8.34 -33.06
CA ILE A 591 6.50 7.17 -33.91
C ILE A 591 6.11 7.49 -35.34
N ASP A 592 4.99 8.22 -35.51
CA ASP A 592 4.37 8.56 -36.78
C ASP A 592 3.51 9.83 -36.64
N THR A 593 2.97 10.30 -37.75
CA THR A 593 1.98 11.39 -37.78
C THR A 593 0.78 10.96 -38.59
N ILE A 594 -0.43 11.16 -38.05
CA ILE A 594 -1.67 10.96 -38.80
C ILE A 594 -2.39 12.28 -39.03
N GLN A 595 -3.07 12.39 -40.18
CA GLN A 595 -3.89 13.53 -40.55
C GLN A 595 -5.31 13.04 -40.84
N GLY A 596 -6.32 13.71 -40.29
CA GLY A 596 -7.74 13.39 -40.51
C GLY A 596 -8.48 12.98 -39.24
N ASN A 597 -9.57 12.24 -39.42
CA ASN A 597 -10.54 11.92 -38.37
C ASN A 597 -10.68 10.43 -38.06
N GLN A 598 -9.69 9.62 -38.41
CA GLN A 598 -9.71 8.18 -38.19
C GLN A 598 -8.40 7.68 -37.57
N ALA A 599 -8.52 6.85 -36.57
CA ALA A 599 -7.42 6.11 -35.96
C ALA A 599 -7.60 4.61 -36.24
N LYS A 600 -6.58 3.98 -36.83
CA LYS A 600 -6.54 2.53 -37.03
C LYS A 600 -5.60 1.89 -36.01
N VAL A 601 -6.15 1.05 -35.13
CA VAL A 601 -5.44 0.47 -34.00
C VAL A 601 -5.27 -1.03 -34.19
N ALA A 602 -4.04 -1.51 -34.06
CA ALA A 602 -3.69 -2.92 -34.18
C ALA A 602 -4.39 -3.80 -33.12
N PRO A 603 -4.56 -5.10 -33.36
CA PRO A 603 -5.19 -6.02 -32.43
C PRO A 603 -4.49 -6.04 -31.07
N GLN A 604 -5.25 -6.05 -30.00
CA GLN A 604 -4.76 -6.21 -28.62
C GLN A 604 -3.64 -5.20 -28.26
N THR A 605 -3.80 -3.96 -28.72
CA THR A 605 -2.84 -2.86 -28.45
C THR A 605 -3.56 -1.56 -28.12
N ALA A 606 -2.80 -0.63 -27.59
CA ALA A 606 -3.23 0.75 -27.42
C ALA A 606 -2.65 1.67 -28.49
N MET A 607 -3.35 2.77 -28.76
CA MET A 607 -2.84 3.90 -29.51
C MET A 607 -3.04 5.18 -28.70
N ILE A 608 -2.00 6.01 -28.64
CA ILE A 608 -2.08 7.33 -28.00
C ILE A 608 -1.61 8.37 -29.01
N LEU A 609 -2.48 9.35 -29.22
CA LEU A 609 -2.29 10.44 -30.16
C LEU A 609 -2.22 11.76 -29.40
N ARG A 610 -1.33 12.65 -29.81
CA ARG A 610 -1.20 14.00 -29.28
C ARG A 610 -1.27 15.02 -30.42
N ASP A 611 -2.09 16.08 -30.28
CA ASP A 611 -2.11 17.22 -31.24
C ASP A 611 -0.97 18.19 -31.01
#